data_6e496db221effc4f7ef2b2a39435a3f8
#
_entry.id   6e496db221effc4f7ef2b2a39435a3f8
#
_cell.length_a   1.000
_cell.length_b   1.000
_cell.length_c   1.000
_cell.angle_alpha   90.00
_cell.angle_beta   90.00
_cell.angle_gamma   90.00
#
_symmetry.space_group_name_H-M   'P 1'
#
loop_
_entity.id
_entity.type
_entity.pdbx_description
1 polymer ?
#
loop_
_entity_poly.entity_id
_entity_poly.type
_entity_poly.pdbx_seq_one_letter_code
_entity_poly.pdbx_strand_id
1 'polypeptide(L)'
;MPLFYRFAARGAIIPFLKLVSRFHVSGAENIPREGGFIAVCNHLSDLDSLTAMRALVDQDVPAYSLAKSSIFNVPLLGLVFKAGRQIPVYRGTKNAGSSLVEAEKRLLAGDVIMIFPEGTLSRDPLLWPMTGKTGAARLAMSTGAPVLPMGQWGAQDILDSFGGGFHPFPRKDVRVIIGEPFTVESFGSDTGNHAAVRTATAEIMRRITSLVEDL
;
A
#
# COMPACT_ATOMS: atom_id res chain seq x y z
N MET A 1 -6.62 -12.08 -12.32
CA MET A 1 -7.21 -10.80 -11.84
C MET A 1 -8.73 -10.87 -11.99
N PRO A 2 -9.54 -10.61 -10.93
CA PRO A 2 -11.01 -10.61 -11.01
C PRO A 2 -11.51 -9.61 -12.06
N LEU A 3 -12.55 -9.99 -12.80
CA LEU A 3 -13.06 -9.23 -13.95
C LEU A 3 -13.42 -7.78 -13.57
N PHE A 4 -14.13 -7.61 -12.45
CA PHE A 4 -14.52 -6.28 -11.98
C PHE A 4 -13.32 -5.41 -11.61
N TYR A 5 -12.31 -5.98 -10.94
CA TYR A 5 -11.07 -5.29 -10.61
C TYR A 5 -10.37 -4.78 -11.89
N ARG A 6 -10.34 -5.62 -12.93
CA ARG A 6 -9.78 -5.28 -14.24
C ARG A 6 -10.53 -4.12 -14.90
N PHE A 7 -11.86 -4.14 -14.87
CA PHE A 7 -12.68 -3.05 -15.42
C PHE A 7 -12.52 -1.75 -14.63
N ALA A 8 -12.57 -1.79 -13.30
CA ALA A 8 -12.42 -0.60 -12.48
C ALA A 8 -11.00 0.01 -12.61
N ALA A 9 -9.97 -0.81 -12.50
CA ALA A 9 -8.60 -0.34 -12.59
C ALA A 9 -8.24 0.15 -13.99
N ARG A 10 -8.46 -0.68 -15.04
CA ARG A 10 -8.05 -0.36 -16.41
C ARG A 10 -9.05 0.51 -17.17
N GLY A 11 -10.34 0.47 -16.81
CA GLY A 11 -11.40 1.23 -17.47
C GLY A 11 -11.59 2.64 -16.92
N ALA A 12 -11.27 2.90 -15.65
CA ALA A 12 -11.50 4.20 -15.02
C ALA A 12 -10.24 4.77 -14.34
N ILE A 13 -9.63 4.02 -13.40
CA ILE A 13 -8.56 4.55 -12.56
C ILE A 13 -7.29 4.85 -13.38
N ILE A 14 -6.82 3.90 -14.18
CA ILE A 14 -5.61 4.08 -14.99
C ILE A 14 -5.78 5.19 -16.04
N PRO A 15 -6.89 5.29 -16.80
CA PRO A 15 -7.13 6.42 -17.69
C PRO A 15 -7.14 7.77 -16.97
N PHE A 16 -7.78 7.86 -15.80
CA PHE A 16 -7.75 9.05 -14.96
C PHE A 16 -6.30 9.41 -14.55
N LEU A 17 -5.55 8.46 -14.02
CA LEU A 17 -4.14 8.69 -13.63
C LEU A 17 -3.27 9.07 -14.84
N LYS A 18 -3.52 8.50 -16.03
CA LYS A 18 -2.83 8.90 -17.28
C LYS A 18 -3.16 10.33 -17.70
N LEU A 19 -4.38 10.80 -17.41
CA LEU A 19 -4.78 12.17 -17.72
C LEU A 19 -4.06 13.20 -16.84
N VAL A 20 -3.88 12.91 -15.55
CA VAL A 20 -3.37 13.85 -14.54
C VAL A 20 -1.87 13.69 -14.24
N SER A 21 -1.26 12.57 -14.62
CA SER A 21 0.16 12.29 -14.32
C SER A 21 0.96 11.76 -15.51
N ARG A 22 2.27 12.00 -15.46
CA ARG A 22 3.31 11.22 -16.14
C ARG A 22 3.81 10.20 -15.11
N PHE A 23 3.62 8.93 -15.38
CA PHE A 23 3.83 7.86 -14.41
C PHE A 23 5.09 7.07 -14.77
N HIS A 24 6.01 7.00 -13.80
CA HIS A 24 7.30 6.34 -13.96
C HIS A 24 7.42 5.23 -12.90
N VAL A 25 7.77 4.03 -13.34
CA VAL A 25 7.99 2.87 -12.45
C VAL A 25 9.35 2.28 -12.73
N SER A 26 10.09 1.98 -11.68
CA SER A 26 11.35 1.22 -11.73
C SER A 26 11.29 0.03 -10.75
N GLY A 27 12.09 -1.02 -11.00
CA GLY A 27 12.13 -2.21 -10.16
C GLY A 27 10.93 -3.14 -10.34
N ALA A 28 10.19 -3.06 -11.45
CA ALA A 28 9.03 -3.93 -11.70
C ALA A 28 9.41 -5.43 -11.79
N GLU A 29 10.66 -5.73 -12.12
CA GLU A 29 11.26 -7.07 -12.11
C GLU A 29 11.30 -7.70 -10.72
N ASN A 30 11.28 -6.90 -9.66
CA ASN A 30 11.32 -7.34 -8.26
C ASN A 30 9.97 -7.89 -7.76
N ILE A 31 8.90 -7.71 -8.52
CA ILE A 31 7.56 -8.16 -8.11
C ILE A 31 7.51 -9.70 -8.10
N PRO A 32 7.22 -10.35 -6.94
CA PRO A 32 7.06 -11.78 -6.87
C PRO A 32 5.96 -12.26 -7.83
N ARG A 33 6.24 -13.32 -8.58
CA ARG A 33 5.32 -13.85 -9.60
C ARG A 33 4.44 -14.98 -9.07
N GLU A 34 4.80 -15.56 -7.94
CA GLU A 34 4.11 -16.67 -7.32
C GLU A 34 3.81 -16.38 -5.85
N GLY A 35 2.70 -16.91 -5.36
CA GLY A 35 2.26 -16.74 -3.98
C GLY A 35 1.74 -15.34 -3.64
N GLY A 36 1.23 -15.21 -2.43
CA GLY A 36 0.85 -13.91 -1.85
C GLY A 36 2.06 -13.19 -1.27
N PHE A 37 2.03 -11.86 -1.32
CA PHE A 37 3.06 -11.03 -0.69
C PHE A 37 2.45 -9.74 -0.10
N ILE A 38 3.20 -9.07 0.75
CA ILE A 38 2.79 -7.83 1.38
C ILE A 38 3.54 -6.68 0.70
N ALA A 39 2.84 -5.88 -0.11
CA ALA A 39 3.39 -4.64 -0.65
C ALA A 39 3.27 -3.54 0.39
N VAL A 40 4.36 -2.85 0.70
CA VAL A 40 4.40 -1.76 1.69
C VAL A 40 4.92 -0.49 1.04
N CYS A 41 4.28 0.66 1.32
CA CYS A 41 4.62 1.94 0.67
C CYS A 41 4.49 3.11 1.65
N ASN A 42 5.22 4.20 1.44
CA ASN A 42 5.01 5.48 2.12
C ASN A 42 3.67 6.12 1.71
N HIS A 43 3.18 7.07 2.51
CA HIS A 43 1.83 7.63 2.35
C HIS A 43 1.82 9.15 2.45
N LEU A 44 1.71 9.83 1.30
CA LEU A 44 1.78 11.29 1.17
C LEU A 44 0.44 11.92 0.73
N SER A 45 -0.40 11.15 0.03
CA SER A 45 -1.65 11.63 -0.56
C SER A 45 -2.73 10.54 -0.51
N ASP A 46 -3.99 10.92 -0.48
CA ASP A 46 -5.10 9.97 -0.62
C ASP A 46 -5.12 9.28 -2.01
N LEU A 47 -4.38 9.79 -3.00
CA LEU A 47 -4.16 9.13 -4.30
C LEU A 47 -3.11 8.01 -4.25
N ASP A 48 -2.31 7.92 -3.19
CA ASP A 48 -1.19 6.96 -3.10
C ASP A 48 -1.62 5.51 -3.27
N SER A 49 -2.80 5.16 -2.75
CA SER A 49 -3.31 3.80 -2.93
C SER A 49 -3.59 3.46 -4.39
N LEU A 50 -3.99 4.46 -5.20
CA LEU A 50 -4.24 4.27 -6.62
C LEU A 50 -2.93 4.23 -7.42
N THR A 51 -1.95 5.07 -7.07
CA THR A 51 -0.65 5.12 -7.77
C THR A 51 0.20 3.89 -7.45
N ALA A 52 0.31 3.49 -6.19
CA ALA A 52 1.03 2.28 -5.80
C ALA A 52 0.37 1.01 -6.38
N MET A 53 -0.97 0.89 -6.31
CA MET A 53 -1.67 -0.24 -6.93
C MET A 53 -1.53 -0.25 -8.44
N ARG A 54 -1.49 0.92 -9.11
CA ARG A 54 -1.25 0.98 -10.55
C ARG A 54 0.08 0.34 -10.94
N ALA A 55 1.15 0.59 -10.19
CA ALA A 55 2.46 0.01 -10.46
C ALA A 55 2.41 -1.54 -10.50
N LEU A 56 1.58 -2.16 -9.65
CA LEU A 56 1.37 -3.61 -9.63
C LEU A 56 0.39 -4.08 -10.72
N VAL A 57 -0.72 -3.34 -10.94
CA VAL A 57 -1.73 -3.69 -11.94
C VAL A 57 -1.20 -3.60 -13.37
N ASP A 58 -0.30 -2.66 -13.65
CA ASP A 58 0.37 -2.55 -14.96
C ASP A 58 1.24 -3.80 -15.24
N GLN A 59 1.59 -4.59 -14.19
CA GLN A 59 2.28 -5.89 -14.25
C GLN A 59 1.34 -7.10 -14.07
N ASP A 60 0.01 -6.91 -14.24
CA ASP A 60 -1.03 -7.93 -14.04
C ASP A 60 -1.16 -8.49 -12.62
N VAL A 61 -0.62 -7.80 -11.61
CA VAL A 61 -0.68 -8.19 -10.20
C VAL A 61 -1.75 -7.35 -9.46
N PRO A 62 -2.92 -7.93 -9.13
CA PRO A 62 -3.93 -7.23 -8.34
C PRO A 62 -3.51 -7.16 -6.87
N ALA A 63 -3.56 -5.97 -6.29
CA ALA A 63 -3.31 -5.77 -4.86
C ALA A 63 -4.56 -5.26 -4.14
N TYR A 64 -4.72 -5.65 -2.88
CA TYR A 64 -5.86 -5.31 -2.06
C TYR A 64 -5.40 -4.52 -0.84
N SER A 65 -5.80 -3.26 -0.77
CA SER A 65 -5.32 -2.37 0.29
C SER A 65 -6.17 -2.44 1.56
N LEU A 66 -5.50 -2.23 2.69
CA LEU A 66 -6.15 -1.99 3.96
C LEU A 66 -6.61 -0.52 4.01
N ALA A 67 -7.91 -0.27 3.92
CA ALA A 67 -8.46 1.07 3.87
C ALA A 67 -9.35 1.39 5.08
N LYS A 68 -9.37 2.66 5.51
CA LYS A 68 -10.21 3.11 6.63
C LYS A 68 -11.67 2.74 6.38
N SER A 69 -12.34 2.11 7.34
CA SER A 69 -13.72 1.62 7.22
C SER A 69 -14.73 2.72 6.83
N SER A 70 -14.49 3.97 7.23
CA SER A 70 -15.37 5.09 6.87
C SER A 70 -15.43 5.36 5.36
N ILE A 71 -14.40 5.02 4.58
CA ILE A 71 -14.36 5.18 3.13
C ILE A 71 -15.44 4.31 2.45
N PHE A 72 -15.73 3.14 3.02
CA PHE A 72 -16.73 2.21 2.50
C PHE A 72 -18.18 2.73 2.63
N ASN A 73 -18.39 3.80 3.42
CA ASN A 73 -19.68 4.46 3.60
C ASN A 73 -19.85 5.70 2.71
N VAL A 74 -18.79 6.13 2.01
CA VAL A 74 -18.87 7.25 1.06
C VAL A 74 -19.60 6.79 -0.21
N PRO A 75 -20.66 7.47 -0.66
CA PRO A 75 -21.36 7.13 -1.90
C PRO A 75 -20.40 7.01 -3.09
N LEU A 76 -20.65 6.10 -4.01
CA LEU A 76 -19.82 5.74 -5.16
C LEU A 76 -18.44 5.19 -4.79
N LEU A 77 -17.65 5.91 -3.99
CA LEU A 77 -16.32 5.48 -3.56
C LEU A 77 -16.39 4.17 -2.76
N GLY A 78 -17.33 4.08 -1.82
CA GLY A 78 -17.56 2.85 -1.05
C GLY A 78 -17.96 1.66 -1.92
N LEU A 79 -18.72 1.88 -3.00
CA LEU A 79 -19.02 0.83 -3.98
C LEU A 79 -17.77 0.35 -4.71
N VAL A 80 -16.90 1.27 -5.13
CA VAL A 80 -15.62 0.94 -5.79
C VAL A 80 -14.73 0.13 -4.85
N PHE A 81 -14.61 0.55 -3.57
CA PHE A 81 -13.79 -0.17 -2.59
C PHE A 81 -14.34 -1.58 -2.28
N LYS A 82 -15.66 -1.72 -2.13
CA LYS A 82 -16.32 -3.03 -1.92
C LYS A 82 -16.15 -3.93 -3.15
N ALA A 83 -16.44 -3.41 -4.31
CA ALA A 83 -16.33 -4.16 -5.55
C ALA A 83 -14.86 -4.49 -5.90
N GLY A 84 -13.92 -3.59 -5.56
CA GLY A 84 -12.48 -3.85 -5.60
C GLY A 84 -11.98 -4.80 -4.51
N ARG A 85 -12.86 -5.33 -3.63
CA ARG A 85 -12.54 -6.26 -2.54
C ARG A 85 -11.47 -5.71 -1.60
N GLN A 86 -11.43 -4.38 -1.39
CA GLN A 86 -10.52 -3.76 -0.43
C GLN A 86 -10.88 -4.17 1.00
N ILE A 87 -9.91 -4.18 1.92
CA ILE A 87 -10.10 -4.67 3.30
C ILE A 87 -10.38 -3.49 4.23
N PRO A 88 -11.56 -3.42 4.89
CA PRO A 88 -11.88 -2.34 5.80
C PRO A 88 -11.08 -2.45 7.11
N VAL A 89 -10.51 -1.34 7.58
CA VAL A 89 -9.79 -1.23 8.85
C VAL A 89 -10.61 -0.46 9.87
N TYR A 90 -10.99 -1.11 10.95
CA TYR A 90 -11.79 -0.57 12.07
C TYR A 90 -10.87 -0.05 13.17
N ARG A 91 -10.27 1.14 12.98
CA ARG A 91 -9.30 1.71 13.92
C ARG A 91 -9.96 2.10 15.25
N GLY A 92 -9.28 1.84 16.37
CA GLY A 92 -9.75 2.24 17.69
C GLY A 92 -10.97 1.46 18.21
N THR A 93 -11.31 0.35 17.58
CA THR A 93 -12.43 -0.51 18.00
C THR A 93 -11.92 -1.90 18.41
N LYS A 94 -12.78 -2.67 19.10
CA LYS A 94 -12.51 -4.09 19.41
C LYS A 94 -12.26 -4.94 18.16
N ASN A 95 -12.71 -4.46 16.99
CA ASN A 95 -12.57 -5.14 15.70
C ASN A 95 -11.30 -4.73 14.93
N ALA A 96 -10.38 -3.97 15.53
CA ALA A 96 -9.15 -3.55 14.87
C ALA A 96 -8.28 -4.74 14.39
N GLY A 97 -8.32 -5.87 15.12
CA GLY A 97 -7.62 -7.11 14.76
C GLY A 97 -8.26 -7.88 13.61
N SER A 98 -9.56 -7.73 13.36
CA SER A 98 -10.28 -8.50 12.33
C SER A 98 -9.77 -8.21 10.91
N SER A 99 -9.30 -7.00 10.65
CA SER A 99 -8.73 -6.61 9.37
C SER A 99 -7.42 -7.35 9.06
N LEU A 100 -6.59 -7.61 10.09
CA LEU A 100 -5.36 -8.40 9.92
C LEU A 100 -5.67 -9.89 9.72
N VAL A 101 -6.68 -10.42 10.42
CA VAL A 101 -7.13 -11.81 10.21
C VAL A 101 -7.64 -12.01 8.78
N GLU A 102 -8.43 -11.08 8.26
CA GLU A 102 -8.88 -11.16 6.86
C GLU A 102 -7.71 -11.01 5.87
N ALA A 103 -6.78 -10.09 6.15
CA ALA A 103 -5.58 -9.93 5.33
C ALA A 103 -4.71 -11.20 5.33
N GLU A 104 -4.52 -11.84 6.48
CA GLU A 104 -3.79 -13.11 6.64
C GLU A 104 -4.42 -14.23 5.80
N LYS A 105 -5.74 -14.42 5.95
CA LYS A 105 -6.49 -15.41 5.18
C LYS A 105 -6.31 -15.23 3.68
N ARG A 106 -6.39 -14.00 3.20
CA ARG A 106 -6.27 -13.68 1.79
C ARG A 106 -4.83 -13.83 1.28
N LEU A 107 -3.86 -13.43 2.09
CA LEU A 107 -2.44 -13.58 1.78
C LEU A 107 -2.07 -15.06 1.63
N LEU A 108 -2.55 -15.93 2.53
CA LEU A 108 -2.38 -17.39 2.46
C LEU A 108 -3.12 -18.02 1.26
N ALA A 109 -4.15 -17.36 0.75
CA ALA A 109 -4.84 -17.76 -0.49
C ALA A 109 -4.13 -17.25 -1.77
N GLY A 110 -2.98 -16.58 -1.65
CA GLY A 110 -2.19 -16.07 -2.77
C GLY A 110 -2.52 -14.64 -3.20
N ASP A 111 -3.39 -13.92 -2.47
CA ASP A 111 -3.67 -12.51 -2.75
C ASP A 111 -2.50 -11.61 -2.32
N VAL A 112 -2.32 -10.48 -3.00
CA VAL A 112 -1.36 -9.44 -2.61
C VAL A 112 -2.04 -8.42 -1.71
N ILE A 113 -1.43 -8.16 -0.56
CA ILE A 113 -1.96 -7.20 0.43
C ILE A 113 -1.11 -5.93 0.43
N MET A 114 -1.73 -4.79 0.08
CA MET A 114 -1.10 -3.47 0.12
C MET A 114 -1.32 -2.83 1.49
N ILE A 115 -0.24 -2.40 2.12
CA ILE A 115 -0.27 -1.72 3.42
C ILE A 115 0.55 -0.45 3.36
N PHE A 116 0.00 0.64 3.90
CA PHE A 116 0.73 1.86 4.23
C PHE A 116 1.08 1.80 5.72
N PRO A 117 2.32 1.43 6.10
CA PRO A 117 2.62 1.12 7.51
C PRO A 117 2.46 2.32 8.44
N GLU A 118 2.63 3.54 7.94
CA GLU A 118 2.40 4.77 8.71
C GLU A 118 0.96 4.86 9.25
N GLY A 119 0.01 4.27 8.52
CA GLY A 119 -1.41 4.21 8.86
C GLY A 119 -2.12 5.57 8.81
N THR A 120 -1.48 6.59 8.30
CA THR A 120 -2.01 7.94 8.00
C THR A 120 -1.08 8.57 6.96
N LEU A 121 -1.51 9.66 6.35
CA LEU A 121 -0.62 10.49 5.52
C LEU A 121 0.53 11.01 6.38
N SER A 122 1.74 11.13 5.79
CA SER A 122 2.89 11.67 6.50
C SER A 122 2.59 13.09 6.99
N ARG A 123 3.01 13.35 8.22
CA ARG A 123 2.96 14.68 8.87
C ARG A 123 4.36 15.29 9.00
N ASP A 124 5.34 14.62 8.45
CA ASP A 124 6.69 15.18 8.41
C ASP A 124 6.70 16.42 7.50
N PRO A 125 7.28 17.56 7.93
CA PRO A 125 7.31 18.79 7.14
C PRO A 125 8.03 18.64 5.79
N LEU A 126 8.96 17.69 5.69
CA LEU A 126 9.70 17.36 4.48
C LEU A 126 9.13 16.12 3.78
N LEU A 127 7.96 15.65 4.22
CA LEU A 127 7.26 14.49 3.67
C LEU A 127 8.03 13.16 3.78
N TRP A 128 8.98 13.05 4.69
CA TRP A 128 9.67 11.80 4.96
C TRP A 128 8.73 10.74 5.55
N PRO A 129 9.00 9.45 5.29
CA PRO A 129 8.26 8.37 5.94
C PRO A 129 8.38 8.44 7.46
N MET A 130 7.26 8.37 8.15
CA MET A 130 7.21 8.36 9.61
C MET A 130 7.45 6.95 10.18
N THR A 131 7.41 6.83 11.51
CA THR A 131 7.42 5.52 12.18
C THR A 131 6.21 4.68 11.77
N GLY A 132 6.47 3.41 11.45
CA GLY A 132 5.43 2.48 11.03
C GLY A 132 4.65 1.88 12.21
N LYS A 133 3.38 1.54 11.98
CA LYS A 133 2.58 0.66 12.82
C LYS A 133 2.92 -0.79 12.55
N THR A 134 2.76 -1.63 13.55
CA THR A 134 3.22 -3.02 13.55
C THR A 134 2.41 -3.99 12.69
N GLY A 135 1.35 -3.53 12.03
CA GLY A 135 0.43 -4.40 11.29
C GLY A 135 1.10 -5.19 10.17
N ALA A 136 1.92 -4.54 9.34
CA ALA A 136 2.64 -5.19 8.25
C ALA A 136 3.65 -6.22 8.76
N ALA A 137 4.43 -5.87 9.80
CA ALA A 137 5.39 -6.77 10.43
C ALA A 137 4.70 -8.00 11.05
N ARG A 138 3.60 -7.80 11.79
CA ARG A 138 2.83 -8.91 12.35
C ARG A 138 2.31 -9.85 11.28
N LEU A 139 1.76 -9.31 10.20
CA LEU A 139 1.25 -10.11 9.08
C LEU A 139 2.39 -10.89 8.41
N ALA A 140 3.53 -10.27 8.18
CA ALA A 140 4.69 -10.95 7.60
C ALA A 140 5.26 -12.05 8.53
N MET A 141 5.36 -11.77 9.84
CA MET A 141 5.85 -12.76 10.83
C MET A 141 4.89 -13.94 11.01
N SER A 142 3.56 -13.71 11.00
CA SER A 142 2.57 -14.80 11.17
C SER A 142 2.44 -15.70 9.95
N THR A 143 2.71 -15.18 8.76
CA THR A 143 2.48 -15.89 7.48
C THR A 143 3.76 -16.39 6.82
N GLY A 144 4.92 -15.82 7.17
CA GLY A 144 6.18 -16.03 6.43
C GLY A 144 6.18 -15.40 5.03
N ALA A 145 5.14 -14.65 4.67
CA ALA A 145 5.03 -14.05 3.35
C ALA A 145 6.11 -12.98 3.12
N PRO A 146 6.67 -12.88 1.91
CA PRO A 146 7.64 -11.85 1.58
C PRO A 146 7.00 -10.45 1.62
N VAL A 147 7.82 -9.47 1.99
CA VAL A 147 7.48 -8.06 2.00
C VAL A 147 8.12 -7.39 0.80
N LEU A 148 7.34 -6.72 -0.04
CA LEU A 148 7.79 -5.94 -1.19
C LEU A 148 7.78 -4.46 -0.81
N PRO A 149 8.92 -3.81 -0.55
CA PRO A 149 8.97 -2.39 -0.25
C PRO A 149 8.80 -1.57 -1.52
N MET A 150 8.05 -0.48 -1.41
CA MET A 150 7.82 0.48 -2.48
C MET A 150 8.03 1.89 -1.94
N GLY A 151 8.67 2.75 -2.72
CA GLY A 151 8.75 4.19 -2.51
C GLY A 151 7.96 4.91 -3.58
N GLN A 152 7.22 5.98 -3.23
CA GLN A 152 6.50 6.79 -4.21
C GLN A 152 6.58 8.28 -3.90
N TRP A 153 6.48 9.09 -4.97
CA TRP A 153 6.48 10.55 -4.90
C TRP A 153 5.67 11.15 -6.05
N GLY A 154 5.08 12.34 -5.81
CA GLY A 154 4.40 13.14 -6.84
C GLY A 154 2.88 13.02 -6.82
N ALA A 155 2.29 12.06 -6.13
CA ALA A 155 0.83 11.96 -5.97
C ALA A 155 0.27 13.14 -5.14
N GLN A 156 1.03 13.62 -4.16
CA GLN A 156 0.72 14.79 -3.33
C GLN A 156 0.66 16.09 -4.13
N ASP A 157 1.32 16.17 -5.29
CA ASP A 157 1.27 17.34 -6.17
C ASP A 157 -0.02 17.39 -7.01
N ILE A 158 -0.76 16.27 -7.08
CA ILE A 158 -2.07 16.16 -7.75
C ILE A 158 -3.19 16.40 -6.74
N LEU A 159 -3.09 15.74 -5.58
CA LEU A 159 -4.05 15.85 -4.48
C LEU A 159 -3.26 16.06 -3.20
N ASP A 160 -3.35 17.27 -2.67
CA ASP A 160 -2.63 17.67 -1.46
C ASP A 160 -3.00 16.79 -0.26
N SER A 161 -2.06 16.66 0.67
CA SER A 161 -2.30 15.99 1.94
C SER A 161 -3.39 16.71 2.75
N PHE A 162 -4.15 15.94 3.53
CA PHE A 162 -5.11 16.47 4.51
C PHE A 162 -6.21 17.40 3.95
N GLY A 163 -6.64 17.17 2.70
CA GLY A 163 -7.76 17.90 2.11
C GLY A 163 -7.38 19.30 1.62
N GLY A 164 -6.12 19.49 1.23
CA GLY A 164 -5.63 20.71 0.60
C GLY A 164 -6.34 21.01 -0.73
N GLY A 165 -5.66 20.83 -1.83
CA GLY A 165 -6.22 21.11 -3.15
C GLY A 165 -6.17 19.91 -4.09
N PHE A 166 -6.93 19.98 -5.18
CA PHE A 166 -6.82 19.07 -6.31
C PHE A 166 -6.25 19.83 -7.51
N HIS A 167 -5.03 19.46 -7.93
CA HIS A 167 -4.23 20.16 -8.93
C HIS A 167 -3.89 19.23 -10.12
N PRO A 168 -4.90 18.83 -10.93
CA PRO A 168 -4.70 17.85 -11.99
C PRO A 168 -3.83 18.37 -13.15
N PHE A 169 -3.70 19.67 -13.29
CA PHE A 169 -2.95 20.29 -14.38
C PHE A 169 -1.99 21.38 -13.89
N PRO A 170 -0.83 21.55 -14.53
CA PRO A 170 -0.26 20.64 -15.53
C PRO A 170 -0.03 19.24 -14.97
N ARG A 171 0.05 18.22 -15.86
CA ARG A 171 0.31 16.82 -15.48
C ARG A 171 1.54 16.72 -14.57
N LYS A 172 1.42 16.03 -13.46
CA LYS A 172 2.51 15.85 -12.49
C LYS A 172 3.33 14.60 -12.80
N ASP A 173 4.60 14.61 -12.43
CA ASP A 173 5.44 13.43 -12.48
C ASP A 173 5.20 12.60 -11.22
N VAL A 174 4.65 11.39 -11.39
CA VAL A 174 4.47 10.43 -10.31
C VAL A 174 5.46 9.30 -10.51
N ARG A 175 6.31 9.09 -9.52
CA ARG A 175 7.36 8.08 -9.53
C ARG A 175 7.09 7.01 -8.49
N VAL A 176 7.33 5.76 -8.87
CA VAL A 176 7.25 4.61 -7.96
C VAL A 176 8.49 3.76 -8.16
N ILE A 177 9.22 3.49 -7.09
CA ILE A 177 10.33 2.55 -7.06
C ILE A 177 9.88 1.30 -6.31
N ILE A 178 10.07 0.13 -6.91
CA ILE A 178 9.79 -1.17 -6.32
C ILE A 178 11.13 -1.81 -5.94
N GLY A 179 11.34 -1.96 -4.63
CA GLY A 179 12.57 -2.56 -4.09
C GLY A 179 12.54 -4.09 -4.14
N GLU A 180 13.67 -4.69 -3.79
CA GLU A 180 13.77 -6.15 -3.69
C GLU A 180 12.88 -6.70 -2.57
N PRO A 181 12.14 -7.79 -2.80
CA PRO A 181 11.35 -8.44 -1.78
C PRO A 181 12.27 -9.05 -0.72
N PHE A 182 11.82 -9.08 0.53
CA PHE A 182 12.55 -9.67 1.63
C PHE A 182 11.62 -10.37 2.62
N THR A 183 12.15 -11.26 3.45
CA THR A 183 11.41 -11.89 4.53
C THR A 183 11.80 -11.32 5.89
N VAL A 184 10.91 -11.45 6.85
CA VAL A 184 11.16 -11.05 8.26
C VAL A 184 11.43 -12.25 9.16
N GLU A 185 11.73 -13.40 8.59
CA GLU A 185 11.97 -14.68 9.31
C GLU A 185 13.08 -14.56 10.35
N SER A 186 14.12 -13.76 10.08
CA SER A 186 15.22 -13.52 11.02
C SER A 186 14.78 -12.87 12.35
N PHE A 187 13.61 -12.26 12.39
CA PHE A 187 13.02 -11.68 13.60
C PHE A 187 12.09 -12.67 14.34
N GLY A 188 11.90 -13.90 13.80
CA GLY A 188 11.03 -14.94 14.34
C GLY A 188 9.58 -14.82 13.90
N SER A 189 8.77 -15.80 14.27
CA SER A 189 7.33 -15.89 13.95
C SER A 189 6.41 -15.49 15.11
N ASP A 190 6.95 -15.29 16.32
CA ASP A 190 6.18 -14.93 17.50
C ASP A 190 5.75 -13.46 17.49
N THR A 191 4.51 -13.23 17.06
CA THR A 191 3.91 -11.89 17.05
C THR A 191 3.59 -11.35 18.45
N GLY A 192 3.68 -12.16 19.51
CA GLY A 192 3.61 -11.75 20.91
C GLY A 192 4.90 -11.08 21.40
N ASN A 193 6.03 -11.37 20.74
CA ASN A 193 7.31 -10.72 21.04
C ASN A 193 7.33 -9.29 20.50
N HIS A 194 6.90 -8.35 21.33
CA HIS A 194 6.79 -6.93 20.94
C HIS A 194 8.13 -6.30 20.52
N ALA A 195 9.25 -6.78 21.02
CA ALA A 195 10.57 -6.27 20.62
C ALA A 195 10.89 -6.71 19.19
N ALA A 196 10.74 -7.99 18.87
CA ALA A 196 10.92 -8.54 17.52
C ALA A 196 10.01 -7.86 16.50
N VAL A 197 8.72 -7.70 16.83
CA VAL A 197 7.75 -7.01 15.96
C VAL A 197 8.16 -5.56 15.70
N ARG A 198 8.68 -4.82 16.69
CA ARG A 198 9.16 -3.45 16.48
C ARG A 198 10.40 -3.42 15.59
N THR A 199 11.33 -4.35 15.78
CA THR A 199 12.54 -4.44 14.94
C THR A 199 12.19 -4.76 13.49
N ALA A 200 11.29 -5.72 13.25
CA ALA A 200 10.78 -6.03 11.91
C ALA A 200 10.06 -4.82 11.28
N THR A 201 9.28 -4.07 12.08
CA THR A 201 8.63 -2.83 11.60
C THR A 201 9.66 -1.78 11.20
N ALA A 202 10.70 -1.58 12.02
CA ALA A 202 11.78 -0.63 11.73
C ALA A 202 12.51 -1.00 10.42
N GLU A 203 12.78 -2.28 10.19
CA GLU A 203 13.40 -2.75 8.94
C GLU A 203 12.49 -2.48 7.72
N ILE A 204 11.18 -2.73 7.83
CA ILE A 204 10.22 -2.37 6.78
C ILE A 204 10.30 -0.88 6.46
N MET A 205 10.25 -0.02 7.48
CA MET A 205 10.30 1.43 7.28
C MET A 205 11.64 1.90 6.73
N ARG A 206 12.76 1.33 7.18
CA ARG A 206 14.09 1.64 6.67
C ARG A 206 14.19 1.38 5.16
N ARG A 207 13.65 0.24 4.68
CA ARG A 207 13.65 -0.08 3.25
C ARG A 207 12.76 0.87 2.44
N ILE A 208 11.57 1.23 2.96
CA ILE A 208 10.73 2.24 2.32
C ILE A 208 11.46 3.58 2.24
N THR A 209 12.09 4.02 3.34
CA THR A 209 12.82 5.30 3.41
C THR A 209 13.96 5.33 2.40
N SER A 210 14.74 4.25 2.29
CA SER A 210 15.84 4.16 1.32
C SER A 210 15.34 4.32 -0.14
N LEU A 211 14.16 3.75 -0.47
CA LEU A 211 13.58 3.93 -1.80
C LEU A 211 13.06 5.36 -2.04
N VAL A 212 12.61 6.04 -0.99
CA VAL A 212 12.18 7.46 -1.08
C VAL A 212 13.37 8.39 -1.26
N GLU A 213 14.55 8.04 -0.70
CA GLU A 213 15.81 8.78 -0.91
C GLU A 213 16.24 8.81 -2.39
N ASP A 214 15.85 7.80 -3.17
CA ASP A 214 16.21 7.65 -4.58
C ASP A 214 15.18 8.30 -5.54
N LEU A 215 14.13 8.96 -5.02
CA LEU A 215 13.04 9.58 -5.80
C LEU A 215 13.26 11.08 -6.01
#